data_c6fb19487538cc342490dee2446c4b09
#
_entry.id   c6fb19487538cc342490dee2446c4b09
#
_cell.length_a   1.000
_cell.length_b   1.000
_cell.length_c   1.000
_cell.angle_alpha   90.00
_cell.angle_beta   90.00
_cell.angle_gamma   90.00
#
_symmetry.space_group_name_H-M   'P 1'
#
loop_
_entity.id
_entity.type
_entity.pdbx_description
1 polymer ?
#
loop_
_entity_poly.entity_id
_entity_poly.type
_entity_poly.pdbx_seq_one_letter_code
_entity_poly.pdbx_strand_id
1 'polypeptide(L)'
;QTENGVSNIMSNLCKQYVENELNCYKKKLYDITNEIHSTEIELKTVDKNLIKLNKEKDWSEDIFHSLISLKQTDNIRLQTLQDSKYELNNKINFLNNQKKDVETKIEELINILRDDDSNVSRETMSDSIHDNVKLIDFIELDRKRISRDIHDSVVQNLTALIHKQEFISQIINTDIT
;
A
#
# COMPACT_ATOMS: atom_id res chain seq x y z
N GLN A 1 39.25 14.09 25.02
CA GLN A 1 39.20 12.72 24.40
C GLN A 1 37.82 12.04 24.55
N THR A 2 36.96 12.50 25.46
CA THR A 2 35.63 11.90 25.69
C THR A 2 34.55 12.42 24.73
N GLU A 3 34.64 13.66 24.26
CA GLU A 3 33.64 14.27 23.37
C GLU A 3 33.66 13.68 21.95
N ASN A 4 34.82 13.38 21.41
CA ASN A 4 34.94 12.74 20.06
C ASN A 4 34.40 11.29 20.05
N GLY A 5 34.47 10.60 21.20
CA GLY A 5 33.93 9.24 21.32
C GLY A 5 32.40 9.19 21.30
N VAL A 6 31.75 10.14 21.97
CA VAL A 6 30.30 10.22 22.05
C VAL A 6 29.70 10.63 20.69
N SER A 7 30.32 11.58 19.99
CA SER A 7 29.89 12.00 18.63
C SER A 7 29.95 10.86 17.63
N ASN A 8 31.04 10.06 17.61
CA ASN A 8 31.17 8.91 16.73
C ASN A 8 30.15 7.79 17.03
N ILE A 9 29.83 7.54 18.28
CA ILE A 9 28.83 6.54 18.67
C ILE A 9 27.44 7.00 18.21
N MET A 10 27.13 8.28 18.36
CA MET A 10 25.84 8.83 17.96
C MET A 10 25.64 8.82 16.44
N SER A 11 26.68 9.17 15.66
CA SER A 11 26.67 9.07 14.20
C SER A 11 26.47 7.62 13.71
N ASN A 12 27.16 6.65 14.32
CA ASN A 12 26.98 5.25 13.97
C ASN A 12 25.58 4.71 14.29
N LEU A 13 24.98 5.12 15.41
CA LEU A 13 23.60 4.75 15.77
C LEU A 13 22.58 5.35 14.79
N CYS A 14 22.76 6.61 14.40
CA CYS A 14 21.90 7.25 13.41
C CYS A 14 22.01 6.57 12.05
N LYS A 15 23.21 6.25 11.58
CA LYS A 15 23.45 5.51 10.34
C LYS A 15 22.78 4.14 10.35
N GLN A 16 22.95 3.39 11.44
CA GLN A 16 22.31 2.08 11.61
C GLN A 16 20.76 2.19 11.60
N TYR A 17 20.21 3.24 12.19
CA TYR A 17 18.77 3.48 12.15
C TYR A 17 18.28 3.73 10.70
N VAL A 18 18.95 4.63 9.97
CA VAL A 18 18.59 4.93 8.56
C VAL A 18 18.72 3.70 7.67
N GLU A 19 19.75 2.87 7.85
CA GLU A 19 19.92 1.61 7.12
C GLU A 19 18.78 0.62 7.43
N ASN A 20 18.35 0.50 8.67
CA ASN A 20 17.23 -0.34 9.06
C ASN A 20 15.91 0.13 8.43
N GLU A 21 15.66 1.44 8.47
CA GLU A 21 14.50 2.04 7.80
C GLU A 21 14.54 1.82 6.29
N LEU A 22 15.68 2.03 5.66
CA LEU A 22 15.87 1.75 4.24
C LEU A 22 15.53 0.30 3.87
N ASN A 23 15.94 -0.65 4.69
CA ASN A 23 15.63 -2.07 4.48
C ASN A 23 14.12 -2.35 4.68
N CYS A 24 13.48 -1.68 5.63
CA CYS A 24 12.04 -1.76 5.83
C CYS A 24 11.27 -1.24 4.61
N TYR A 25 11.64 -0.07 4.06
CA TYR A 25 11.01 0.48 2.86
C TYR A 25 11.28 -0.35 1.60
N LYS A 26 12.47 -0.93 1.44
CA LYS A 26 12.77 -1.86 0.35
C LYS A 26 11.88 -3.10 0.40
N LYS A 27 11.66 -3.66 1.59
CA LYS A 27 10.73 -4.77 1.78
C LYS A 27 9.31 -4.37 1.41
N LYS A 28 8.85 -3.22 1.90
CA LYS A 28 7.52 -2.69 1.57
C LYS A 28 7.34 -2.47 0.06
N LEU A 29 8.35 -1.96 -0.63
CA LEU A 29 8.35 -1.80 -2.08
C LEU A 29 8.21 -3.14 -2.81
N TYR A 30 8.92 -4.17 -2.34
CA TYR A 30 8.80 -5.52 -2.88
C TYR A 30 7.38 -6.08 -2.70
N ASP A 31 6.80 -5.94 -1.50
CA ASP A 31 5.46 -6.43 -1.19
C ASP A 31 4.40 -5.74 -2.07
N ILE A 32 4.46 -4.41 -2.21
CA ILE A 32 3.56 -3.65 -3.09
C ILE A 32 3.71 -4.09 -4.55
N THR A 33 4.93 -4.31 -5.02
CA THR A 33 5.19 -4.73 -6.40
C THR A 33 4.60 -6.11 -6.69
N ASN A 34 4.71 -7.04 -5.73
CA ASN A 34 4.09 -8.36 -5.85
C ASN A 34 2.56 -8.27 -5.85
N GLU A 35 1.98 -7.38 -5.04
CA GLU A 35 0.53 -7.17 -5.01
C GLU A 35 0.03 -6.57 -6.33
N ILE A 36 0.74 -5.61 -6.91
CA ILE A 36 0.43 -5.08 -8.25
C ILE A 36 0.43 -6.22 -9.27
N HIS A 37 1.47 -7.04 -9.29
CA HIS A 37 1.59 -8.15 -10.24
C HIS A 37 0.45 -9.16 -10.09
N SER A 38 0.10 -9.53 -8.87
CA SER A 38 -1.04 -10.42 -8.58
C SER A 38 -2.36 -9.82 -9.11
N THR A 39 -2.60 -8.53 -8.83
CA THR A 39 -3.81 -7.82 -9.27
C THR A 39 -3.88 -7.69 -10.80
N GLU A 40 -2.75 -7.52 -11.49
CA GLU A 40 -2.68 -7.53 -12.95
C GLU A 40 -3.02 -8.89 -13.56
N ILE A 41 -2.62 -9.99 -12.90
CA ILE A 41 -2.99 -11.35 -13.33
C ILE A 41 -4.51 -11.55 -13.20
N GLU A 42 -5.10 -11.10 -12.08
CA GLU A 42 -6.54 -11.14 -11.88
C GLU A 42 -7.27 -10.32 -12.95
N LEU A 43 -6.80 -9.11 -13.24
CA LEU A 43 -7.35 -8.24 -14.28
C LEU A 43 -7.33 -8.92 -15.66
N LYS A 44 -6.21 -9.55 -16.04
CA LYS A 44 -6.09 -10.31 -17.30
C LYS A 44 -7.08 -11.48 -17.37
N THR A 45 -7.40 -12.09 -16.22
CA THR A 45 -8.38 -13.17 -16.15
C THR A 45 -9.79 -12.64 -16.37
N VAL A 46 -10.14 -11.51 -15.75
CA VAL A 46 -11.42 -10.83 -15.97
C VAL A 46 -11.57 -10.39 -17.41
N ASP A 47 -10.53 -9.84 -18.03
CA ASP A 47 -10.55 -9.44 -19.45
C ASP A 47 -10.78 -10.62 -20.38
N LYS A 48 -10.14 -11.76 -20.14
CA LYS A 48 -10.38 -13.00 -20.90
C LYS A 48 -11.83 -13.47 -20.79
N ASN A 49 -12.41 -13.40 -19.58
CA ASN A 49 -13.80 -13.79 -19.36
C ASN A 49 -14.77 -12.82 -20.05
N LEU A 50 -14.49 -11.52 -20.05
CA LEU A 50 -15.27 -10.52 -20.78
C LEU A 50 -15.24 -10.78 -22.29
N ILE A 51 -14.07 -11.04 -22.86
CA ILE A 51 -13.94 -11.37 -24.31
C ILE A 51 -14.73 -12.64 -24.65
N LYS A 52 -14.65 -13.67 -23.79
CA LYS A 52 -15.38 -14.92 -24.00
C LYS A 52 -16.89 -14.68 -23.98
N LEU A 53 -17.38 -13.95 -22.96
CA LEU A 53 -18.81 -13.68 -22.81
C LEU A 53 -19.36 -12.85 -23.99
N ASN A 54 -18.60 -11.85 -24.46
CA ASN A 54 -19.00 -11.06 -25.62
C ASN A 54 -19.08 -11.89 -26.90
N LYS A 55 -18.13 -12.81 -27.11
CA LYS A 55 -18.20 -13.75 -28.28
C LYS A 55 -19.39 -14.69 -28.19
N GLU A 56 -19.68 -15.22 -26.99
CA GLU A 56 -20.85 -16.09 -26.80
C GLU A 56 -22.16 -15.33 -27.06
N LYS A 57 -22.21 -14.04 -26.70
CA LYS A 57 -23.36 -13.16 -26.96
C LYS A 57 -23.56 -12.93 -28.45
N ASP A 58 -22.53 -12.63 -29.23
CA ASP A 58 -22.60 -12.43 -30.68
C ASP A 58 -23.13 -13.67 -31.36
N TRP A 59 -22.67 -14.88 -31.00
CA TRP A 59 -23.16 -16.14 -31.52
C TRP A 59 -24.63 -16.44 -31.18
N SER A 60 -25.08 -16.04 -29.98
CA SER A 60 -26.46 -16.28 -29.54
C SER A 60 -27.47 -15.35 -30.21
N GLU A 61 -27.07 -14.16 -30.62
CA GLU A 61 -27.92 -13.22 -31.34
C GLU A 61 -28.24 -13.72 -32.75
N ASP A 62 -27.31 -14.44 -33.41
CA ASP A 62 -27.50 -15.02 -34.76
C ASP A 62 -28.41 -16.26 -34.77
N ILE A 63 -28.47 -17.04 -33.67
CA ILE A 63 -29.15 -18.33 -33.64
C ILE A 63 -30.50 -18.31 -32.92
N PHE A 64 -30.70 -17.44 -31.92
CA PHE A 64 -31.88 -17.46 -31.03
C PHE A 64 -32.51 -16.10 -30.76
N HIS A 65 -33.39 -15.66 -31.62
CA HIS A 65 -34.24 -14.48 -31.38
C HIS A 65 -35.30 -14.67 -30.26
N SER A 66 -35.39 -15.82 -29.56
CA SER A 66 -36.55 -16.17 -28.75
C SER A 66 -36.35 -16.44 -27.24
N LEU A 67 -35.15 -16.26 -26.67
CA LEU A 67 -34.94 -16.53 -25.23
C LEU A 67 -34.58 -15.27 -24.45
N ILE A 68 -35.60 -14.49 -24.08
CA ILE A 68 -35.50 -13.26 -23.30
C ILE A 68 -34.88 -13.49 -21.91
N SER A 69 -35.08 -14.67 -21.30
CA SER A 69 -34.56 -14.97 -19.94
C SER A 69 -33.04 -15.21 -19.92
N LEU A 70 -32.43 -15.73 -20.96
CA LEU A 70 -30.98 -15.94 -21.08
C LEU A 70 -30.25 -14.59 -21.25
N LYS A 71 -30.84 -13.64 -21.98
CA LYS A 71 -30.26 -12.29 -22.15
C LYS A 71 -30.14 -11.52 -20.86
N GLN A 72 -31.03 -11.73 -19.89
CA GLN A 72 -31.02 -11.00 -18.63
C GLN A 72 -29.88 -11.50 -17.70
N THR A 73 -29.66 -12.80 -17.64
CA THR A 73 -28.56 -13.39 -16.84
C THR A 73 -27.19 -13.04 -17.40
N ASP A 74 -27.04 -13.03 -18.72
CA ASP A 74 -25.77 -12.67 -19.38
C ASP A 74 -25.46 -11.18 -19.22
N ASN A 75 -26.44 -10.30 -19.25
CA ASN A 75 -26.23 -8.88 -18.98
C ASN A 75 -25.81 -8.61 -17.54
N ILE A 76 -26.40 -9.29 -16.55
CA ILE A 76 -25.98 -9.18 -15.15
C ILE A 76 -24.54 -9.67 -14.99
N ARG A 77 -24.18 -10.79 -15.60
CA ARG A 77 -22.83 -11.34 -15.55
C ARG A 77 -21.81 -10.43 -16.22
N LEU A 78 -22.17 -9.83 -17.35
CA LEU A 78 -21.34 -8.85 -18.05
C LEU A 78 -21.08 -7.64 -17.16
N GLN A 79 -22.12 -7.11 -16.54
CA GLN A 79 -22.02 -5.96 -15.64
C GLN A 79 -21.14 -6.27 -14.43
N THR A 80 -21.32 -7.42 -13.77
CA THR A 80 -20.48 -7.85 -12.65
C THR A 80 -19.00 -7.94 -13.03
N LEU A 81 -18.67 -8.44 -14.24
CA LEU A 81 -17.29 -8.50 -14.70
C LEU A 81 -16.73 -7.11 -15.03
N GLN A 82 -17.55 -6.19 -15.54
CA GLN A 82 -17.15 -4.80 -15.80
C GLN A 82 -16.87 -4.06 -14.48
N ASP A 83 -17.72 -4.25 -13.48
CA ASP A 83 -17.54 -3.67 -12.15
C ASP A 83 -16.26 -4.21 -11.49
N SER A 84 -16.03 -5.53 -11.56
CA SER A 84 -14.78 -6.15 -11.08
C SER A 84 -13.54 -5.60 -11.80
N LYS A 85 -13.61 -5.40 -13.10
CA LYS A 85 -12.53 -4.78 -13.86
C LYS A 85 -12.25 -3.35 -13.40
N TYR A 86 -13.30 -2.57 -13.16
CA TYR A 86 -13.16 -1.20 -12.65
C TYR A 86 -12.49 -1.17 -11.27
N GLU A 87 -12.94 -2.03 -10.34
CA GLU A 87 -12.36 -2.15 -9.00
C GLU A 87 -10.88 -2.54 -9.04
N LEU A 88 -10.51 -3.55 -9.86
CA LEU A 88 -9.12 -3.98 -10.01
C LEU A 88 -8.23 -2.86 -10.58
N ASN A 89 -8.71 -2.09 -11.56
CA ASN A 89 -7.97 -0.95 -12.09
C ASN A 89 -7.78 0.15 -11.04
N ASN A 90 -8.79 0.44 -10.22
CA ASN A 90 -8.67 1.40 -9.13
C ASN A 90 -7.66 0.91 -8.07
N LYS A 91 -7.66 -0.38 -7.76
CA LYS A 91 -6.68 -0.98 -6.86
C LYS A 91 -5.26 -0.86 -7.40
N ILE A 92 -5.04 -1.15 -8.69
CA ILE A 92 -3.73 -0.98 -9.34
C ILE A 92 -3.26 0.48 -9.28
N ASN A 93 -4.13 1.44 -9.56
CA ASN A 93 -3.79 2.86 -9.49
C ASN A 93 -3.41 3.28 -8.06
N PHE A 94 -4.15 2.81 -7.07
CA PHE A 94 -3.85 3.07 -5.66
C PHE A 94 -2.49 2.48 -5.25
N LEU A 95 -2.21 1.23 -5.62
CA LEU A 95 -0.93 0.58 -5.34
C LEU A 95 0.24 1.26 -6.04
N ASN A 96 0.06 1.74 -7.28
CA ASN A 96 1.08 2.49 -8.00
C ASN A 96 1.40 3.83 -7.32
N ASN A 97 0.41 4.52 -6.78
CA ASN A 97 0.65 5.73 -5.99
C ASN A 97 1.42 5.41 -4.70
N GLN A 98 1.04 4.37 -3.97
CA GLN A 98 1.79 3.92 -2.79
C GLN A 98 3.23 3.52 -3.13
N LYS A 99 3.44 2.84 -4.26
CA LYS A 99 4.77 2.47 -4.75
C LYS A 99 5.63 3.71 -4.94
N LYS A 100 5.10 4.73 -5.61
CA LYS A 100 5.79 6.00 -5.86
C LYS A 100 6.18 6.70 -4.56
N ASP A 101 5.28 6.74 -3.58
CA ASP A 101 5.55 7.35 -2.28
C ASP A 101 6.70 6.61 -1.54
N VAL A 102 6.72 5.27 -1.61
CA VAL A 102 7.78 4.45 -1.03
C VAL A 102 9.11 4.65 -1.76
N GLU A 103 9.10 4.73 -3.09
CA GLU A 103 10.29 5.02 -3.90
C GLU A 103 10.90 6.38 -3.54
N THR A 104 10.07 7.42 -3.38
CA THR A 104 10.52 8.74 -2.94
C THR A 104 11.17 8.68 -1.55
N LYS A 105 10.59 7.92 -0.61
CA LYS A 105 11.18 7.74 0.72
C LYS A 105 12.52 7.02 0.68
N ILE A 106 12.67 6.01 -0.17
CA ILE A 106 13.93 5.31 -0.39
C ILE A 106 15.02 6.27 -0.90
N GLU A 107 14.66 7.13 -1.88
CA GLU A 107 15.59 8.14 -2.42
C GLU A 107 16.03 9.15 -1.36
N GLU A 108 15.11 9.64 -0.53
CA GLU A 108 15.41 10.55 0.59
C GLU A 108 16.42 9.90 1.57
N LEU A 109 16.17 8.64 1.97
CA LEU A 109 17.05 7.90 2.88
C LEU A 109 18.44 7.63 2.28
N ILE A 110 18.51 7.30 0.99
CA ILE A 110 19.79 7.12 0.28
C ILE A 110 20.58 8.43 0.23
N ASN A 111 19.91 9.55 0.01
CA ASN A 111 20.58 10.86 -0.02
C ASN A 111 21.15 11.20 1.36
N ILE A 112 20.41 10.96 2.44
CA ILE A 112 20.91 11.15 3.81
C ILE A 112 22.18 10.31 4.06
N LEU A 113 22.20 9.03 3.63
CA LEU A 113 23.37 8.16 3.79
C LEU A 113 24.57 8.62 2.95
N ARG A 114 24.35 9.20 1.77
CA ARG A 114 25.42 9.73 0.90
C ARG A 114 26.05 11.00 1.42
N ASP A 115 25.23 11.89 2.00
CA ASP A 115 25.71 13.14 2.57
C ASP A 115 26.60 12.88 3.80
N ASP A 116 26.32 11.83 4.58
CA ASP A 116 27.12 11.41 5.72
C ASP A 116 28.51 10.85 5.28
N ASP A 117 28.58 10.10 4.18
CA ASP A 117 29.85 9.55 3.65
C ASP A 117 30.72 10.62 2.95
N SER A 118 30.14 11.71 2.43
CA SER A 118 30.90 12.77 1.75
C SER A 118 31.51 13.80 2.71
N ASN A 119 31.03 13.86 3.94
CA ASN A 119 31.47 14.83 4.95
C ASN A 119 32.67 14.41 5.79
N VAL A 120 33.26 13.22 5.57
CA VAL A 120 34.49 12.80 6.26
C VAL A 120 35.72 13.64 5.85
N SER A 121 35.59 14.55 4.87
CA SER A 121 36.75 15.28 4.31
C SER A 121 36.71 16.80 4.41
N ARG A 122 35.71 17.44 5.05
CA ARG A 122 35.74 18.91 5.24
C ARG A 122 35.09 19.36 6.53
N GLU A 123 35.96 19.89 7.38
CA GLU A 123 35.75 20.73 8.55
C GLU A 123 34.61 21.74 8.33
N THR A 124 33.54 21.62 9.12
CA THR A 124 32.97 22.71 9.92
C THR A 124 31.90 22.11 10.86
N MET A 125 32.09 22.29 12.16
CA MET A 125 31.16 21.86 13.24
C MET A 125 29.74 22.42 13.11
N SER A 126 29.52 23.39 12.20
CA SER A 126 28.23 24.04 11.98
C SER A 126 27.29 23.19 11.09
N ASP A 127 27.81 22.49 10.08
CA ASP A 127 26.99 21.77 9.13
C ASP A 127 26.52 20.43 9.68
N SER A 128 27.35 19.75 10.48
CA SER A 128 26.98 18.48 11.12
C SER A 128 25.83 18.61 12.13
N ILE A 129 25.71 19.77 12.80
CA ILE A 129 24.60 20.06 13.72
C ILE A 129 23.30 20.24 12.90
N HIS A 130 23.38 20.92 11.76
CA HIS A 130 22.22 21.17 10.90
C HIS A 130 21.66 19.88 10.28
N ASP A 131 22.52 18.96 9.86
CA ASP A 131 22.13 17.67 9.29
C ASP A 131 21.58 16.70 10.35
N ASN A 132 22.14 16.71 11.55
CA ASN A 132 21.59 15.98 12.69
C ASN A 132 20.20 16.51 13.11
N VAL A 133 19.95 17.81 13.00
CA VAL A 133 18.63 18.40 13.26
C VAL A 133 17.64 17.94 12.20
N LYS A 134 18.01 17.94 10.91
CA LYS A 134 17.14 17.40 9.83
C LYS A 134 16.81 15.92 10.03
N LEU A 135 17.79 15.12 10.47
CA LEU A 135 17.57 13.70 10.76
C LEU A 135 16.61 13.51 11.95
N ILE A 136 16.74 14.31 13.00
CA ILE A 136 15.83 14.28 14.16
C ILE A 136 14.41 14.68 13.72
N ASP A 137 14.27 15.72 12.92
CA ASP A 137 12.98 16.16 12.37
C ASP A 137 12.35 15.07 11.51
N PHE A 138 13.15 14.39 10.68
CA PHE A 138 12.71 13.25 9.88
C PHE A 138 12.20 12.09 10.76
N ILE A 139 12.95 11.70 11.79
CA ILE A 139 12.58 10.66 12.75
C ILE A 139 11.28 11.04 13.49
N GLU A 140 11.14 12.30 13.89
CA GLU A 140 9.92 12.79 14.56
C GLU A 140 8.69 12.77 13.63
N LEU A 141 8.85 13.15 12.36
CA LEU A 141 7.78 13.10 11.37
C LEU A 141 7.34 11.66 11.09
N ASP A 142 8.29 10.74 10.96
CA ASP A 142 8.01 9.33 10.73
C ASP A 142 7.33 8.68 11.94
N ARG A 143 7.78 9.00 13.16
CA ARG A 143 7.15 8.58 14.42
C ARG A 143 5.69 9.06 14.53
N LYS A 144 5.43 10.31 14.15
CA LYS A 144 4.06 10.86 14.13
C LYS A 144 3.20 10.16 13.09
N ARG A 145 3.76 9.81 11.92
CA ARG A 145 3.07 9.06 10.88
C ARG A 145 2.72 7.66 11.36
N ILE A 146 3.70 6.90 11.86
CA ILE A 146 3.50 5.54 12.40
C ILE A 146 2.46 5.55 13.53
N SER A 147 2.53 6.52 14.43
CA SER A 147 1.54 6.68 15.51
C SER A 147 0.12 6.86 14.95
N ARG A 148 -0.04 7.65 13.90
CA ARG A 148 -1.33 7.86 13.23
C ARG A 148 -1.82 6.60 12.53
N ASP A 149 -0.95 5.94 11.77
CA ASP A 149 -1.27 4.70 11.04
C ASP A 149 -1.71 3.57 12.00
N ILE A 150 -1.01 3.44 13.15
CA ILE A 150 -1.39 2.49 14.21
C ILE A 150 -2.74 2.88 14.80
N HIS A 151 -2.94 4.16 15.14
CA HIS A 151 -4.20 4.64 15.69
C HIS A 151 -5.36 4.36 14.75
N ASP A 152 -5.22 4.70 13.47
CA ASP A 152 -6.27 4.52 12.47
C ASP A 152 -6.57 3.03 12.25
N SER A 153 -5.54 2.18 12.20
CA SER A 153 -5.70 0.71 12.09
C SER A 153 -6.43 0.13 13.30
N VAL A 154 -6.07 0.53 14.51
CA VAL A 154 -6.71 0.06 15.75
C VAL A 154 -8.17 0.53 15.81
N VAL A 155 -8.44 1.79 15.48
CA VAL A 155 -9.81 2.33 15.46
C VAL A 155 -10.68 1.60 14.46
N GLN A 156 -10.18 1.36 13.22
CA GLN A 156 -10.91 0.62 12.19
C GLN A 156 -11.22 -0.82 12.63
N ASN A 157 -10.24 -1.52 13.22
CA ASN A 157 -10.43 -2.88 13.70
C ASN A 157 -11.44 -2.94 14.86
N LEU A 158 -11.39 -2.00 15.80
CA LEU A 158 -12.36 -1.91 16.89
C LEU A 158 -13.78 -1.62 16.38
N THR A 159 -13.92 -0.70 15.43
CA THR A 159 -15.20 -0.39 14.80
C THR A 159 -15.78 -1.63 14.10
N ALA A 160 -14.96 -2.36 13.34
CA ALA A 160 -15.38 -3.60 12.70
C ALA A 160 -15.80 -4.69 13.71
N LEU A 161 -15.13 -4.77 14.84
CA LEU A 161 -15.51 -5.70 15.92
C LEU A 161 -16.84 -5.32 16.57
N ILE A 162 -17.07 -4.03 16.81
CA ILE A 162 -18.34 -3.50 17.35
C ILE A 162 -19.49 -3.87 16.41
N HIS A 163 -19.36 -3.59 15.12
CA HIS A 163 -20.41 -3.94 14.14
C HIS A 163 -20.67 -5.44 14.06
N LYS A 164 -19.62 -6.28 14.14
CA LYS A 164 -19.80 -7.73 14.19
C LYS A 164 -20.56 -8.16 15.46
N GLN A 165 -20.26 -7.56 16.60
CA GLN A 165 -20.94 -7.85 17.85
C GLN A 165 -22.42 -7.43 17.81
N GLU A 166 -22.72 -6.26 17.26
CA GLU A 166 -24.10 -5.77 17.07
C GLU A 166 -24.88 -6.72 16.15
N PHE A 167 -24.29 -7.16 15.05
CA PHE A 167 -24.88 -8.10 14.10
C PHE A 167 -25.20 -9.45 14.77
N ILE A 168 -24.25 -10.00 15.51
CA ILE A 168 -24.46 -11.26 16.28
C ILE A 168 -25.59 -11.09 17.31
N SER A 169 -25.63 -9.96 18.02
CA SER A 169 -26.68 -9.68 19.00
C SER A 169 -28.06 -9.59 18.34
N GLN A 170 -28.16 -9.04 17.14
CA GLN A 170 -29.43 -8.99 16.38
C GLN A 170 -29.88 -10.40 15.96
N ILE A 171 -28.97 -11.27 15.49
CA ILE A 171 -29.30 -12.64 15.10
C ILE A 171 -29.83 -13.42 16.32
N ILE A 172 -29.14 -13.34 17.46
CA ILE A 172 -29.55 -14.06 18.68
C ILE A 172 -30.94 -13.60 19.13
N ASN A 173 -31.24 -12.31 19.02
CA ASN A 173 -32.56 -11.79 19.43
C ASN A 173 -33.70 -12.15 18.46
N THR A 174 -33.39 -12.44 17.19
CA THR A 174 -34.37 -12.87 16.19
C THR A 174 -34.68 -14.35 16.23
N ASP A 175 -33.72 -15.19 16.67
CA ASP A 175 -33.92 -16.66 16.76
C ASP A 175 -34.64 -17.12 18.06
N ILE A 176 -34.97 -16.21 19.00
CA ILE A 176 -35.63 -16.54 20.28
C ILE A 176 -37.16 -16.29 20.23
N THR A 177 -37.68 -15.79 19.10
CA THR A 177 -39.15 -15.62 18.86
C THR A 177 -39.70 -16.65 17.93
#